data_26f5eb451e2ace05f65fb3655dff2a57
#
_entry.id   26f5eb451e2ace05f65fb3655dff2a57
#
_cell.length_a   1.000
_cell.length_b   1.000
_cell.length_c   1.000
_cell.angle_alpha   90.00
_cell.angle_beta   90.00
_cell.angle_gamma   90.00
#
_symmetry.space_group_name_H-M   'P 1'
#
loop_
_entity.id
_entity.type
_entity.pdbx_description
1 polymer ?
#
loop_
_entity_poly.entity_id
_entity_poly.type
_entity_poly.pdbx_seq_one_letter_code
_entity_poly.pdbx_strand_id
1 'polypeptide(L)'
;MFEETLKRILITLLLIALTPCVVASRNSQTAAPSVKPASSAVGGGFSDIEKLADQGKFDEAITALAELEKSDPSRKGLAHEYGAVYYRKADYIHAVDYLQKAIEENSSDDEAVQLLGLSLYLAGKPGDAIPYLEKVQSWYPKANVDAAYILGISYMQTKDYDHARAAFAKMFGVGTDSAPAYLFTARMLLRFDFGPIAEQYGLKATQLDPKLPLAHELLGELYLYQSKIPEATKQLEAELAINPGSAVTYYKLADAYSRIQRYEDAERLLQRSIWLDATSTGPYILLGKVLEKKGETALAVRALQRALSMDPSNPISHHLLGQAYRDLGREDDAARELKLAEQLQTKQDASQP
;
A
#
# COMPACT_ATOMS: atom_id res chain seq x y z
N MET A 1 27.25 -2.65 10.92
CA MET A 1 27.06 -2.63 9.45
C MET A 1 25.78 -3.35 9.04
N PHE A 2 25.52 -4.58 9.48
CA PHE A 2 24.30 -5.34 9.14
C PHE A 2 23.04 -4.72 9.75
N GLU A 3 23.09 -4.22 10.97
CA GLU A 3 21.98 -3.59 11.68
C GLU A 3 21.56 -2.23 11.09
N GLU A 4 22.53 -1.44 10.62
CA GLU A 4 22.23 -0.17 9.95
C GLU A 4 21.66 -0.36 8.54
N THR A 5 22.09 -1.40 7.83
CA THR A 5 21.54 -1.77 6.52
C THR A 5 20.11 -2.27 6.68
N LEU A 6 19.84 -3.06 7.72
CA LEU A 6 18.49 -3.57 8.05
C LEU A 6 17.55 -2.41 8.43
N LYS A 7 18.01 -1.44 9.24
CA LYS A 7 17.26 -0.22 9.58
C LYS A 7 16.95 0.62 8.34
N ARG A 8 17.90 0.77 7.41
CA ARG A 8 17.69 1.49 6.14
C ARG A 8 16.72 0.76 5.22
N ILE A 9 16.80 -0.56 5.13
CA ILE A 9 15.85 -1.38 4.32
C ILE A 9 14.44 -1.34 4.94
N LEU A 10 14.31 -1.45 6.27
CA LEU A 10 13.03 -1.30 6.97
C LEU A 10 12.43 0.09 6.75
N ILE A 11 13.23 1.14 6.84
CA ILE A 11 12.80 2.53 6.62
C ILE A 11 12.38 2.73 5.15
N THR A 12 13.13 2.19 4.20
CA THR A 12 12.82 2.34 2.77
C THR A 12 11.57 1.56 2.37
N LEU A 13 11.39 0.34 2.86
CA LEU A 13 10.20 -0.48 2.61
C LEU A 13 8.96 0.05 3.37
N LEU A 14 9.16 0.61 4.56
CA LEU A 14 8.09 1.30 5.28
C LEU A 14 7.66 2.60 4.58
N LEU A 15 8.59 3.31 3.93
CA LEU A 15 8.31 4.52 3.14
C LEU A 15 7.57 4.19 1.84
N ILE A 16 7.86 3.04 1.20
CA ILE A 16 7.11 2.54 0.03
C ILE A 16 5.67 2.15 0.44
N ALA A 17 5.47 1.68 1.68
CA ALA A 17 4.15 1.43 2.25
C ALA A 17 3.37 2.72 2.62
N LEU A 18 4.02 3.89 2.58
CA LEU A 18 3.43 5.19 2.91
C LEU A 18 2.72 5.89 1.74
N THR A 19 2.83 5.40 0.52
CA THR A 19 2.00 5.93 -0.57
C THR A 19 0.56 5.50 -0.35
N PRO A 20 -0.40 6.43 -0.20
CA PRO A 20 -1.80 6.06 -0.22
C PRO A 20 -2.04 5.41 -1.57
N CYS A 21 -2.43 4.14 -1.56
CA CYS A 21 -2.98 3.50 -2.74
C CYS A 21 -4.33 4.17 -2.99
N VAL A 22 -4.30 5.32 -3.67
CA VAL A 22 -5.40 5.66 -4.54
C VAL A 22 -5.45 4.49 -5.50
N VAL A 23 -6.48 3.66 -5.36
CA VAL A 23 -6.88 2.72 -6.40
C VAL A 23 -7.37 3.61 -7.55
N ALA A 24 -6.43 4.30 -8.19
CA ALA A 24 -6.62 4.74 -9.53
C ALA A 24 -6.56 3.45 -10.34
N SER A 25 -7.69 3.09 -10.94
CA SER A 25 -7.72 2.22 -12.10
C SER A 25 -6.94 2.93 -13.22
N ARG A 26 -5.63 2.96 -13.07
CA ARG A 26 -4.76 3.13 -14.21
C ARG A 26 -4.59 1.72 -14.76
N ASN A 27 -5.03 1.55 -16.00
CA ASN A 27 -4.41 0.70 -16.99
C ASN A 27 -2.91 1.09 -17.11
N SER A 28 -2.16 0.83 -16.07
CA SER A 28 -0.73 0.68 -16.08
C SER A 28 -0.55 -0.80 -15.76
N GLN A 29 -0.27 -1.56 -16.79
CA GLN A 29 0.41 -2.83 -16.71
C GLN A 29 1.58 -2.67 -15.72
N THR A 30 1.32 -2.86 -14.43
CA THR A 30 2.36 -3.31 -13.53
C THR A 30 2.61 -4.74 -14.01
N ALA A 31 3.70 -4.91 -14.74
CA ALA A 31 4.20 -6.22 -15.10
C ALA A 31 4.11 -7.10 -13.85
N ALA A 32 3.35 -8.19 -13.96
CA ALA A 32 3.39 -9.25 -12.97
C ALA A 32 4.87 -9.55 -12.68
N PRO A 33 5.27 -9.78 -11.42
CA PRO A 33 6.64 -10.09 -11.12
C PRO A 33 7.09 -11.18 -12.08
N SER A 34 8.15 -10.90 -12.83
CA SER A 34 8.68 -11.84 -13.82
C SER A 34 9.25 -13.03 -13.08
N VAL A 35 8.39 -14.02 -12.84
CA VAL A 35 8.83 -15.37 -12.50
C VAL A 35 9.57 -15.85 -13.75
N LYS A 36 10.90 -15.93 -13.69
CA LYS A 36 11.66 -16.60 -14.73
C LYS A 36 11.16 -18.04 -14.76
N PRO A 37 10.63 -18.55 -15.88
CA PRO A 37 10.21 -19.94 -15.95
C PRO A 37 11.41 -20.83 -15.67
N ALA A 38 11.27 -21.74 -14.70
CA ALA A 38 12.15 -22.88 -14.61
C ALA A 38 11.91 -23.68 -15.90
N SER A 39 12.89 -23.66 -16.80
CA SER A 39 12.87 -24.37 -18.08
C SER A 39 12.58 -25.86 -17.84
N SER A 40 11.32 -26.27 -17.94
CA SER A 40 10.97 -27.66 -18.17
C SER A 40 10.96 -27.89 -19.68
N ALA A 41 12.00 -28.55 -20.16
CA ALA A 41 12.13 -28.98 -21.55
C ALA A 41 11.05 -30.05 -21.87
N VAL A 42 9.87 -29.60 -22.32
CA VAL A 42 8.87 -30.45 -22.97
C VAL A 42 8.27 -29.72 -24.17
N GLY A 43 8.78 -30.06 -25.34
CA GLY A 43 8.13 -30.03 -26.67
C GLY A 43 7.55 -28.70 -27.18
N GLY A 44 8.03 -28.27 -28.32
CA GLY A 44 7.78 -27.07 -29.15
C GLY A 44 6.37 -26.52 -29.36
N GLY A 45 5.39 -26.81 -28.54
CA GLY A 45 4.03 -26.27 -28.62
C GLY A 45 3.74 -25.19 -27.55
N PHE A 46 4.25 -25.33 -26.35
CA PHE A 46 3.99 -24.37 -25.24
C PHE A 46 4.76 -23.07 -25.41
N SER A 47 5.96 -23.11 -25.98
CA SER A 47 6.79 -21.91 -26.21
C SER A 47 6.09 -20.82 -27.06
N ASP A 48 5.24 -21.22 -28.01
CA ASP A 48 4.52 -20.25 -28.83
C ASP A 48 3.32 -19.68 -28.08
N ILE A 49 2.70 -20.46 -27.21
CA ILE A 49 1.63 -20.05 -26.29
C ILE A 49 2.17 -19.05 -25.26
N GLU A 50 3.33 -19.33 -24.67
CA GLU A 50 4.02 -18.39 -23.77
C GLU A 50 4.32 -17.06 -24.46
N LYS A 51 4.80 -17.07 -25.71
CA LYS A 51 5.05 -15.84 -26.48
C LYS A 51 3.77 -15.03 -26.72
N LEU A 52 2.65 -15.69 -27.01
CA LEU A 52 1.36 -15.01 -27.16
C LEU A 52 0.94 -14.36 -25.82
N ALA A 53 1.08 -15.08 -24.72
CA ALA A 53 0.79 -14.58 -23.40
C ALA A 53 1.71 -13.41 -22.99
N ASP A 54 3.00 -13.46 -23.34
CA ASP A 54 3.98 -12.37 -23.15
C ASP A 54 3.61 -11.10 -23.91
N GLN A 55 2.95 -11.26 -25.06
CA GLN A 55 2.44 -10.15 -25.88
C GLN A 55 1.08 -9.63 -25.39
N GLY A 56 0.51 -10.20 -24.32
CA GLY A 56 -0.83 -9.88 -23.85
C GLY A 56 -1.97 -10.43 -24.69
N LYS A 57 -1.69 -11.33 -25.65
CA LYS A 57 -2.67 -11.94 -26.55
C LYS A 57 -3.29 -13.20 -25.92
N PHE A 58 -3.92 -13.01 -24.76
CA PHE A 58 -4.41 -14.12 -23.95
C PHE A 58 -5.48 -14.97 -24.64
N ASP A 59 -6.39 -14.36 -25.40
CA ASP A 59 -7.43 -15.10 -26.10
C ASP A 59 -6.88 -15.95 -27.26
N GLU A 60 -5.84 -15.45 -27.95
CA GLU A 60 -5.11 -16.23 -28.97
C GLU A 60 -4.36 -17.41 -28.30
N ALA A 61 -3.74 -17.17 -27.13
CA ALA A 61 -3.05 -18.22 -26.37
C ALA A 61 -4.02 -19.32 -25.90
N ILE A 62 -5.21 -18.94 -25.39
CA ILE A 62 -6.26 -19.89 -24.97
C ILE A 62 -6.77 -20.69 -26.17
N THR A 63 -6.95 -20.05 -27.32
CA THR A 63 -7.37 -20.73 -28.56
C THR A 63 -6.33 -21.75 -29.00
N ALA A 64 -5.04 -21.37 -28.98
CA ALA A 64 -3.93 -22.29 -29.34
C ALA A 64 -3.83 -23.47 -28.36
N LEU A 65 -4.07 -23.25 -27.06
CA LEU A 65 -4.15 -24.34 -26.07
C LEU A 65 -5.31 -25.30 -26.39
N ALA A 66 -6.47 -24.78 -26.76
CA ALA A 66 -7.64 -25.60 -27.12
C ALA A 66 -7.43 -26.42 -28.40
N GLU A 67 -6.69 -25.91 -29.38
CA GLU A 67 -6.29 -26.66 -30.56
C GLU A 67 -5.28 -27.76 -30.23
N LEU A 68 -4.33 -27.44 -29.34
CA LEU A 68 -3.35 -28.42 -28.86
C LEU A 68 -4.01 -29.54 -28.08
N GLU A 69 -4.97 -29.24 -27.22
CA GLU A 69 -5.76 -30.21 -26.44
C GLU A 69 -6.58 -31.14 -27.35
N LYS A 70 -7.18 -30.60 -28.42
CA LYS A 70 -7.90 -31.41 -29.44
C LYS A 70 -6.99 -32.35 -30.21
N SER A 71 -5.74 -31.93 -30.52
CA SER A 71 -4.78 -32.73 -31.25
C SER A 71 -4.12 -33.80 -30.39
N ASP A 72 -3.92 -33.52 -29.11
CA ASP A 72 -3.29 -34.41 -28.14
C ASP A 72 -3.93 -34.22 -26.74
N PRO A 73 -5.10 -34.86 -26.50
CA PRO A 73 -5.83 -34.74 -25.23
C PRO A 73 -5.05 -35.29 -24.02
N SER A 74 -4.04 -36.12 -24.26
CA SER A 74 -3.21 -36.73 -23.20
C SER A 74 -1.95 -35.96 -22.89
N ARG A 75 -1.76 -34.80 -23.53
CA ARG A 75 -0.56 -34.01 -23.37
C ARG A 75 -0.45 -33.46 -21.96
N LYS A 76 0.62 -33.85 -21.28
CA LYS A 76 0.91 -33.39 -19.91
C LYS A 76 1.25 -31.90 -19.88
N GLY A 77 0.80 -31.22 -18.83
CA GLY A 77 1.07 -29.81 -18.60
C GLY A 77 0.06 -28.86 -19.24
N LEU A 78 -0.93 -29.33 -19.98
CA LEU A 78 -1.99 -28.49 -20.53
C LEU A 78 -2.74 -27.70 -19.44
N ALA A 79 -3.09 -28.35 -18.35
CA ALA A 79 -3.77 -27.71 -17.23
C ALA A 79 -2.92 -26.60 -16.61
N HIS A 80 -1.60 -26.82 -16.47
CA HIS A 80 -0.66 -25.80 -16.01
C HIS A 80 -0.68 -24.57 -16.93
N GLU A 81 -0.52 -24.77 -18.23
CA GLU A 81 -0.45 -23.67 -19.20
C GLU A 81 -1.76 -22.87 -19.27
N TYR A 82 -2.92 -23.54 -19.26
CA TYR A 82 -4.21 -22.87 -19.15
C TYR A 82 -4.27 -22.01 -17.88
N GLY A 83 -3.89 -22.57 -16.75
CA GLY A 83 -3.89 -21.86 -15.47
C GLY A 83 -2.98 -20.64 -15.47
N ALA A 84 -1.77 -20.76 -16.03
CA ALA A 84 -0.82 -19.66 -16.15
C ALA A 84 -1.34 -18.54 -17.08
N VAL A 85 -1.94 -18.90 -18.21
CA VAL A 85 -2.53 -17.91 -19.16
C VAL A 85 -3.73 -17.20 -18.53
N TYR A 86 -4.64 -17.92 -17.85
CA TYR A 86 -5.78 -17.31 -17.17
C TYR A 86 -5.34 -16.41 -16.01
N TYR A 87 -4.32 -16.80 -15.24
CA TYR A 87 -3.74 -15.94 -14.19
C TYR A 87 -3.22 -14.62 -14.78
N ARG A 88 -2.46 -14.67 -15.87
CA ARG A 88 -1.93 -13.48 -16.57
C ARG A 88 -3.03 -12.62 -17.19
N LYS A 89 -4.13 -13.24 -17.63
CA LYS A 89 -5.34 -12.57 -18.12
C LYS A 89 -6.14 -11.90 -17.00
N ALA A 90 -5.79 -12.12 -15.73
CA ALA A 90 -6.54 -11.73 -14.53
C ALA A 90 -7.91 -12.41 -14.41
N ASP A 91 -8.12 -13.55 -15.06
CA ASP A 91 -9.28 -14.43 -14.90
C ASP A 91 -8.96 -15.49 -13.83
N TYR A 92 -8.99 -15.04 -12.59
CA TYR A 92 -8.54 -15.86 -11.46
C TYR A 92 -9.45 -17.04 -11.15
N ILE A 93 -10.73 -16.99 -11.57
CA ILE A 93 -11.68 -18.09 -11.38
C ILE A 93 -11.25 -19.28 -12.25
N HIS A 94 -11.05 -19.09 -13.54
CA HIS A 94 -10.59 -20.13 -14.42
C HIS A 94 -9.14 -20.56 -14.11
N ALA A 95 -8.30 -19.61 -13.69
CA ALA A 95 -6.94 -19.93 -13.25
C ALA A 95 -6.96 -20.94 -12.09
N VAL A 96 -7.81 -20.76 -11.07
CA VAL A 96 -7.96 -21.69 -9.96
C VAL A 96 -8.35 -23.08 -10.44
N ASP A 97 -9.36 -23.18 -11.31
CA ASP A 97 -9.87 -24.47 -11.79
C ASP A 97 -8.78 -25.28 -12.54
N TYR A 98 -8.02 -24.60 -13.40
CA TYR A 98 -6.96 -25.28 -14.17
C TYR A 98 -5.71 -25.56 -13.35
N LEU A 99 -5.32 -24.67 -12.43
CA LEU A 99 -4.16 -24.89 -11.57
C LEU A 99 -4.41 -26.02 -10.55
N GLN A 100 -5.64 -26.19 -10.08
CA GLN A 100 -6.01 -27.37 -9.26
C GLN A 100 -5.79 -28.65 -10.04
N LYS A 101 -6.27 -28.73 -11.30
CA LYS A 101 -6.02 -29.89 -12.17
C LYS A 101 -4.53 -30.11 -12.41
N ALA A 102 -3.75 -29.06 -12.64
CA ALA A 102 -2.30 -29.16 -12.82
C ALA A 102 -1.61 -29.81 -11.62
N ILE A 103 -2.01 -29.44 -10.40
CA ILE A 103 -1.46 -30.04 -9.16
C ILE A 103 -1.94 -31.48 -8.98
N GLU A 104 -3.17 -31.83 -9.37
CA GLU A 104 -3.66 -33.21 -9.38
C GLU A 104 -2.86 -34.10 -10.36
N GLU A 105 -2.50 -33.55 -11.53
CA GLU A 105 -1.65 -34.24 -12.51
C GLU A 105 -0.19 -34.35 -12.07
N ASN A 106 0.32 -33.30 -11.43
CA ASN A 106 1.70 -33.23 -10.95
C ASN A 106 1.78 -32.49 -9.60
N SER A 107 1.78 -33.24 -8.51
CA SER A 107 1.85 -32.67 -7.14
C SER A 107 3.18 -31.96 -6.82
N SER A 108 4.19 -32.09 -7.69
CA SER A 108 5.51 -31.43 -7.59
C SER A 108 5.62 -30.20 -8.49
N ASP A 109 4.50 -29.70 -9.03
CA ASP A 109 4.47 -28.50 -9.83
C ASP A 109 4.47 -27.27 -8.92
N ASP A 110 5.67 -26.81 -8.58
CA ASP A 110 5.87 -25.70 -7.65
C ASP A 110 5.28 -24.38 -8.18
N GLU A 111 5.33 -24.16 -9.51
CA GLU A 111 4.77 -22.98 -10.15
C GLU A 111 3.23 -23.01 -10.10
N ALA A 112 2.60 -24.14 -10.41
CA ALA A 112 1.16 -24.28 -10.29
C ALA A 112 0.67 -24.05 -8.84
N VAL A 113 1.41 -24.56 -7.85
CA VAL A 113 1.08 -24.31 -6.43
C VAL A 113 1.16 -22.82 -6.10
N GLN A 114 2.19 -22.13 -6.55
CA GLN A 114 2.35 -20.71 -6.32
C GLN A 114 1.24 -19.91 -7.00
N LEU A 115 1.00 -20.15 -8.28
CA LEU A 115 -0.04 -19.46 -9.05
C LEU A 115 -1.45 -19.74 -8.50
N LEU A 116 -1.69 -20.98 -8.00
CA LEU A 116 -2.97 -21.32 -7.36
C LEU A 116 -3.19 -20.52 -6.08
N GLY A 117 -2.19 -20.45 -5.20
CA GLY A 117 -2.27 -19.65 -3.98
C GLY A 117 -2.56 -18.17 -4.28
N LEU A 118 -1.85 -17.60 -5.26
CA LEU A 118 -2.08 -16.21 -5.68
C LEU A 118 -3.45 -16.01 -6.34
N SER A 119 -3.88 -16.95 -7.21
CA SER A 119 -5.20 -16.88 -7.86
C SER A 119 -6.34 -16.96 -6.87
N LEU A 120 -6.24 -17.83 -5.87
CA LEU A 120 -7.25 -17.94 -4.80
C LEU A 120 -7.37 -16.65 -4.00
N TYR A 121 -6.24 -16.03 -3.64
CA TYR A 121 -6.25 -14.73 -2.96
C TYR A 121 -6.92 -13.64 -3.83
N LEU A 122 -6.53 -13.54 -5.10
CA LEU A 122 -7.05 -12.54 -6.04
C LEU A 122 -8.51 -12.81 -6.43
N ALA A 123 -8.97 -14.05 -6.35
CA ALA A 123 -10.39 -14.44 -6.48
C ALA A 123 -11.22 -14.16 -5.21
N GLY A 124 -10.64 -13.52 -4.18
CA GLY A 124 -11.34 -13.20 -2.93
C GLY A 124 -11.51 -14.39 -1.97
N LYS A 125 -10.70 -15.42 -2.10
CA LYS A 125 -10.70 -16.63 -1.26
C LYS A 125 -9.41 -16.73 -0.42
N PRO A 126 -9.13 -15.77 0.48
CA PRO A 126 -7.86 -15.72 1.22
C PRO A 126 -7.63 -16.95 2.10
N GLY A 127 -8.70 -17.50 2.69
CA GLY A 127 -8.59 -18.73 3.51
C GLY A 127 -8.13 -19.95 2.72
N ASP A 128 -8.63 -20.11 1.51
CA ASP A 128 -8.26 -21.21 0.63
C ASP A 128 -6.84 -21.04 0.06
N ALA A 129 -6.36 -19.80 -0.03
CA ALA A 129 -4.99 -19.48 -0.50
C ALA A 129 -3.90 -19.88 0.49
N ILE A 130 -4.18 -19.82 1.80
CA ILE A 130 -3.21 -20.01 2.88
C ILE A 130 -2.37 -21.29 2.71
N PRO A 131 -2.92 -22.50 2.57
CA PRO A 131 -2.12 -23.74 2.55
C PRO A 131 -1.14 -23.79 1.37
N TYR A 132 -1.50 -23.19 0.23
CA TYR A 132 -0.62 -23.11 -0.94
C TYR A 132 0.50 -22.08 -0.73
N LEU A 133 0.17 -20.91 -0.20
CA LEU A 133 1.15 -19.85 0.08
C LEU A 133 2.11 -20.22 1.20
N GLU A 134 1.67 -20.99 2.22
CA GLU A 134 2.57 -21.57 3.24
C GLU A 134 3.58 -22.54 2.62
N LYS A 135 3.10 -23.39 1.71
CA LYS A 135 3.96 -24.32 0.99
C LYS A 135 5.03 -23.57 0.20
N VAL A 136 4.62 -22.53 -0.56
CA VAL A 136 5.54 -21.65 -1.29
C VAL A 136 6.54 -20.98 -0.35
N GLN A 137 6.09 -20.44 0.77
CA GLN A 137 6.97 -19.80 1.76
C GLN A 137 7.99 -20.79 2.36
N SER A 138 7.64 -22.07 2.48
CA SER A 138 8.55 -23.09 3.00
C SER A 138 9.68 -23.41 2.03
N TRP A 139 9.43 -23.35 0.73
CA TRP A 139 10.44 -23.63 -0.31
C TRP A 139 11.42 -22.48 -0.52
N TYR A 140 10.91 -21.24 -0.42
CA TYR A 140 11.67 -20.03 -0.77
C TYR A 140 11.70 -19.00 0.37
N PRO A 141 12.23 -19.35 1.57
CA PRO A 141 12.06 -18.48 2.74
C PRO A 141 12.68 -17.08 2.60
N LYS A 142 13.59 -16.87 1.62
CA LYS A 142 14.26 -15.61 1.38
C LYS A 142 13.97 -14.98 0.01
N ALA A 143 13.41 -15.75 -0.92
CA ALA A 143 13.35 -15.37 -2.33
C ALA A 143 11.95 -14.92 -2.78
N ASN A 144 10.87 -15.26 -2.08
CA ASN A 144 9.51 -14.92 -2.50
C ASN A 144 8.84 -13.98 -1.51
N VAL A 145 9.24 -12.71 -1.58
CA VAL A 145 8.68 -11.62 -0.76
C VAL A 145 7.18 -11.46 -1.02
N ASP A 146 6.74 -11.60 -2.26
CA ASP A 146 5.35 -11.42 -2.64
C ASP A 146 4.44 -12.48 -2.03
N ALA A 147 4.84 -13.75 -2.09
CA ALA A 147 4.07 -14.83 -1.48
C ALA A 147 3.97 -14.67 0.05
N ALA A 148 5.05 -14.29 0.73
CA ALA A 148 5.04 -14.03 2.16
C ALA A 148 4.15 -12.84 2.53
N TYR A 149 4.15 -11.79 1.69
CA TYR A 149 3.28 -10.63 1.87
C TYR A 149 1.81 -11.02 1.72
N ILE A 150 1.45 -11.70 0.64
CA ILE A 150 0.07 -12.15 0.37
C ILE A 150 -0.39 -13.15 1.44
N LEU A 151 0.48 -14.05 1.89
CA LEU A 151 0.18 -14.96 3.00
C LEU A 151 -0.16 -14.18 4.28
N GLY A 152 0.65 -13.19 4.65
CA GLY A 152 0.38 -12.35 5.80
C GLY A 152 -0.96 -11.60 5.70
N ILE A 153 -1.29 -11.06 4.53
CA ILE A 153 -2.59 -10.43 4.30
C ILE A 153 -3.73 -11.45 4.35
N SER A 154 -3.56 -12.64 3.78
CA SER A 154 -4.56 -13.71 3.84
C SER A 154 -4.89 -14.09 5.28
N TYR A 155 -3.89 -14.23 6.14
CA TYR A 155 -4.08 -14.44 7.56
C TYR A 155 -4.77 -13.25 8.26
N MET A 156 -4.45 -12.02 7.88
CA MET A 156 -5.15 -10.85 8.44
C MET A 156 -6.64 -10.86 8.08
N GLN A 157 -6.98 -11.16 6.82
CA GLN A 157 -8.37 -11.23 6.35
C GLN A 157 -9.16 -12.39 7.01
N THR A 158 -8.48 -13.47 7.35
CA THR A 158 -9.06 -14.57 8.13
C THR A 158 -8.98 -14.36 9.64
N LYS A 159 -8.52 -13.19 10.11
CA LYS A 159 -8.38 -12.77 11.51
C LYS A 159 -7.36 -13.59 12.31
N ASP A 160 -6.44 -14.24 11.65
CA ASP A 160 -5.32 -14.96 12.26
C ASP A 160 -4.08 -14.05 12.31
N TYR A 161 -4.09 -13.10 13.24
CA TYR A 161 -3.09 -12.03 13.30
C TYR A 161 -1.72 -12.52 13.76
N ASP A 162 -1.66 -13.62 14.52
CA ASP A 162 -0.39 -14.19 14.97
C ASP A 162 0.37 -14.86 13.84
N HIS A 163 -0.32 -15.63 12.98
CA HIS A 163 0.29 -16.18 11.78
C HIS A 163 0.60 -15.09 10.75
N ALA A 164 -0.23 -14.03 10.66
CA ALA A 164 0.10 -12.87 9.84
C ALA A 164 1.43 -12.24 10.26
N ARG A 165 1.64 -12.01 11.59
CA ARG A 165 2.90 -11.50 12.13
C ARG A 165 4.06 -12.42 11.83
N ALA A 166 3.88 -13.72 11.97
CA ALA A 166 4.92 -14.71 11.66
C ALA A 166 5.32 -14.67 10.18
N ALA A 167 4.35 -14.58 9.27
CA ALA A 167 4.60 -14.47 7.83
C ALA A 167 5.38 -13.20 7.50
N PHE A 168 4.97 -12.05 8.03
CA PHE A 168 5.69 -10.78 7.84
C PHE A 168 7.09 -10.79 8.47
N ALA A 169 7.24 -11.35 9.68
CA ALA A 169 8.53 -11.47 10.34
C ALA A 169 9.51 -12.29 9.48
N LYS A 170 9.04 -13.39 8.91
CA LYS A 170 9.84 -14.24 8.02
C LYS A 170 10.25 -13.50 6.75
N MET A 171 9.33 -12.70 6.16
CA MET A 171 9.61 -11.87 4.99
C MET A 171 10.77 -10.89 5.23
N PHE A 172 10.84 -10.28 6.42
CA PHE A 172 11.90 -9.34 6.79
C PHE A 172 13.12 -9.98 7.44
N GLY A 173 13.09 -11.29 7.70
CA GLY A 173 14.18 -11.98 8.39
C GLY A 173 14.36 -11.55 9.85
N VAL A 174 13.28 -11.13 10.51
CA VAL A 174 13.26 -10.75 11.92
C VAL A 174 12.56 -11.79 12.77
N GLY A 175 12.82 -11.77 14.10
CA GLY A 175 12.10 -12.67 15.01
C GLY A 175 10.60 -12.38 15.05
N THR A 176 9.78 -13.42 15.10
CA THR A 176 8.31 -13.30 15.11
C THR A 176 7.80 -12.42 16.26
N ASP A 177 8.41 -12.53 17.44
CA ASP A 177 8.02 -11.77 18.63
C ASP A 177 8.88 -10.51 18.84
N SER A 178 9.54 -10.04 17.79
CA SER A 178 10.34 -8.80 17.83
C SER A 178 9.49 -7.55 17.67
N ALA A 179 9.96 -6.42 18.20
CA ALA A 179 9.31 -5.13 18.04
C ALA A 179 9.07 -4.73 16.57
N PRO A 180 10.02 -4.93 15.64
CA PRO A 180 9.78 -4.68 14.21
C PRO A 180 8.67 -5.54 13.61
N ALA A 181 8.53 -6.80 14.01
CA ALA A 181 7.45 -7.67 13.51
C ALA A 181 6.07 -7.15 13.94
N TYR A 182 5.94 -6.76 15.21
CA TYR A 182 4.71 -6.14 15.72
C TYR A 182 4.42 -4.81 15.03
N LEU A 183 5.42 -3.93 14.85
CA LEU A 183 5.24 -2.65 14.17
C LEU A 183 4.76 -2.82 12.72
N PHE A 184 5.40 -3.70 11.95
CA PHE A 184 5.01 -3.93 10.57
C PHE A 184 3.58 -4.47 10.47
N THR A 185 3.25 -5.46 11.31
CA THR A 185 1.89 -6.02 11.35
C THR A 185 0.87 -4.96 11.74
N ALA A 186 1.16 -4.13 12.74
CA ALA A 186 0.29 -3.01 13.13
C ALA A 186 0.07 -2.02 11.97
N ARG A 187 1.12 -1.72 11.20
CA ARG A 187 1.02 -0.86 10.01
C ARG A 187 0.10 -1.46 8.94
N MET A 188 0.22 -2.77 8.70
CA MET A 188 -0.66 -3.47 7.76
C MET A 188 -2.10 -3.50 8.27
N LEU A 189 -2.32 -3.79 9.54
CA LEU A 189 -3.64 -3.79 10.16
C LEU A 189 -4.31 -2.41 10.05
N LEU A 190 -3.57 -1.33 10.29
CA LEU A 190 -4.10 0.02 10.15
C LEU A 190 -4.50 0.32 8.69
N ARG A 191 -3.69 -0.10 7.72
CA ARG A 191 -3.96 0.09 6.29
C ARG A 191 -5.23 -0.63 5.82
N PHE A 192 -5.57 -1.76 6.44
CA PHE A 192 -6.76 -2.57 6.11
C PHE A 192 -7.94 -2.31 7.08
N ASP A 193 -7.92 -1.20 7.81
CA ASP A 193 -8.99 -0.74 8.71
C ASP A 193 -9.25 -1.64 9.93
N PHE A 194 -8.24 -2.37 10.39
CA PHE A 194 -8.28 -3.14 11.63
C PHE A 194 -7.75 -2.33 12.83
N GLY A 195 -8.23 -1.09 13.00
CA GLY A 195 -7.72 -0.12 13.98
C GLY A 195 -7.51 -0.64 15.41
N PRO A 196 -8.48 -1.32 16.06
CA PRO A 196 -8.31 -1.82 17.43
C PRO A 196 -7.17 -2.84 17.59
N ILE A 197 -6.98 -3.70 16.61
CA ILE A 197 -5.90 -4.69 16.63
C ILE A 197 -4.56 -4.01 16.30
N ALA A 198 -4.55 -3.04 15.37
CA ALA A 198 -3.38 -2.23 15.08
C ALA A 198 -2.86 -1.50 16.34
N GLU A 199 -3.77 -0.99 17.17
CA GLU A 199 -3.42 -0.35 18.46
C GLU A 199 -2.70 -1.34 19.39
N GLN A 200 -3.24 -2.54 19.58
CA GLN A 200 -2.64 -3.57 20.44
C GLN A 200 -1.22 -3.94 19.96
N TYR A 201 -1.05 -4.13 18.66
CA TYR A 201 0.24 -4.49 18.07
C TYR A 201 1.22 -3.33 18.11
N GLY A 202 0.78 -2.08 17.88
CA GLY A 202 1.59 -0.88 18.04
C GLY A 202 2.08 -0.67 19.47
N LEU A 203 1.20 -0.84 20.45
CA LEU A 203 1.56 -0.80 21.87
C LEU A 203 2.55 -1.90 22.23
N LYS A 204 2.38 -3.11 21.69
CA LYS A 204 3.33 -4.20 21.94
C LYS A 204 4.70 -3.89 21.33
N ALA A 205 4.75 -3.29 20.14
CA ALA A 205 6.01 -2.85 19.52
C ALA A 205 6.77 -1.84 20.40
N THR A 206 6.07 -0.79 20.89
CA THR A 206 6.67 0.22 21.79
C THR A 206 7.03 -0.33 23.17
N GLN A 207 6.31 -1.36 23.66
CA GLN A 207 6.67 -2.05 24.90
C GLN A 207 7.96 -2.85 24.77
N LEU A 208 8.15 -3.53 23.64
CA LEU A 208 9.34 -4.34 23.36
C LEU A 208 10.58 -3.48 23.06
N ASP A 209 10.39 -2.40 22.32
CA ASP A 209 11.43 -1.42 22.04
C ASP A 209 10.84 0.01 22.08
N PRO A 210 10.99 0.71 23.22
CA PRO A 210 10.49 2.09 23.36
C PRO A 210 11.21 3.12 22.45
N LYS A 211 12.30 2.74 21.79
CA LYS A 211 13.05 3.60 20.87
C LYS A 211 12.93 3.13 19.42
N LEU A 212 12.05 2.18 19.13
CA LEU A 212 11.84 1.72 17.76
C LEU A 212 11.28 2.88 16.92
N PRO A 213 12.01 3.35 15.89
CA PRO A 213 11.52 4.42 15.02
C PRO A 213 10.19 4.04 14.36
N LEU A 214 9.32 5.03 14.20
CA LEU A 214 7.99 4.93 13.58
C LEU A 214 6.94 4.16 14.40
N ALA A 215 7.29 3.59 15.55
CA ALA A 215 6.32 2.89 16.38
C ALA A 215 5.39 3.86 17.11
N HIS A 216 5.95 4.92 17.65
CA HIS A 216 5.18 6.01 18.26
C HIS A 216 4.42 6.83 17.20
N GLU A 217 5.00 7.03 16.00
CA GLU A 217 4.29 7.70 14.90
C GLU A 217 3.04 6.93 14.47
N LEU A 218 3.11 5.59 14.37
CA LEU A 218 1.95 4.75 14.07
C LEU A 218 0.83 4.92 15.10
N LEU A 219 1.17 4.86 16.39
CA LEU A 219 0.19 5.07 17.47
C LEU A 219 -0.40 6.47 17.43
N GLY A 220 0.44 7.48 17.17
CA GLY A 220 -0.01 8.86 17.02
C GLY A 220 -1.00 9.03 15.87
N GLU A 221 -0.71 8.45 14.72
CA GLU A 221 -1.61 8.44 13.56
C GLU A 221 -2.94 7.76 13.89
N LEU A 222 -2.90 6.59 14.51
CA LEU A 222 -4.08 5.84 14.91
C LEU A 222 -4.95 6.64 15.91
N TYR A 223 -4.34 7.30 16.87
CA TYR A 223 -5.07 8.14 17.83
C TYR A 223 -5.64 9.41 17.18
N LEU A 224 -5.00 9.96 16.15
CA LEU A 224 -5.59 11.04 15.33
C LEU A 224 -6.87 10.57 14.60
N TYR A 225 -6.87 9.36 14.03
CA TYR A 225 -8.07 8.77 13.43
C TYR A 225 -9.20 8.59 14.47
N GLN A 226 -8.85 8.17 15.67
CA GLN A 226 -9.81 8.00 16.77
C GLN A 226 -10.20 9.32 17.43
N SER A 227 -9.68 10.47 16.96
CA SER A 227 -9.86 11.79 17.59
C SER A 227 -9.41 11.87 19.07
N LYS A 228 -8.51 10.96 19.48
CA LYS A 228 -7.86 10.95 20.81
C LYS A 228 -6.64 11.87 20.78
N ILE A 229 -6.88 13.19 20.77
CA ILE A 229 -5.81 14.18 20.51
C ILE A 229 -4.74 14.20 21.60
N PRO A 230 -5.05 14.10 22.92
CA PRO A 230 -4.01 14.03 23.95
C PRO A 230 -3.08 12.83 23.81
N GLU A 231 -3.63 11.66 23.48
CA GLU A 231 -2.85 10.45 23.26
C GLU A 231 -2.01 10.55 21.97
N ALA A 232 -2.58 11.13 20.91
CA ALA A 232 -1.88 11.36 19.66
C ALA A 232 -0.66 12.28 19.85
N THR A 233 -0.83 13.43 20.52
CA THR A 233 0.25 14.38 20.80
C THR A 233 1.37 13.72 21.59
N LYS A 234 1.02 12.99 22.66
CA LYS A 234 2.01 12.26 23.49
C LYS A 234 2.85 11.30 22.66
N GLN A 235 2.23 10.54 21.78
CA GLN A 235 2.96 9.57 20.95
C GLN A 235 3.82 10.27 19.87
N LEU A 236 3.29 11.29 19.21
CA LEU A 236 4.04 12.03 18.20
C LEU A 236 5.23 12.80 18.79
N GLU A 237 5.10 13.36 19.99
CA GLU A 237 6.21 13.97 20.72
C GLU A 237 7.27 12.93 21.11
N ALA A 238 6.87 11.72 21.52
CA ALA A 238 7.79 10.63 21.78
C ALA A 238 8.56 10.20 20.52
N GLU A 239 7.90 10.15 19.37
CA GLU A 239 8.58 9.87 18.08
C GLU A 239 9.61 10.96 17.74
N LEU A 240 9.27 12.25 17.93
CA LEU A 240 10.19 13.34 17.66
C LEU A 240 11.41 13.35 18.60
N ALA A 241 11.28 12.81 19.81
CA ALA A 241 12.41 12.61 20.71
C ALA A 241 13.38 11.53 20.19
N ILE A 242 12.88 10.54 19.44
CA ILE A 242 13.66 9.46 18.82
C ILE A 242 14.19 9.91 17.47
N ASN A 243 13.34 10.52 16.65
CA ASN A 243 13.63 10.93 15.27
C ASN A 243 13.26 12.41 15.05
N PRO A 244 14.13 13.35 15.46
CA PRO A 244 13.87 14.79 15.31
C PRO A 244 13.95 15.29 13.87
N GLY A 245 14.28 14.41 12.92
CA GLY A 245 14.33 14.69 11.48
C GLY A 245 13.06 14.29 10.72
N SER A 246 12.02 13.76 11.38
CA SER A 246 10.81 13.29 10.71
C SER A 246 9.88 14.46 10.34
N ALA A 247 9.89 14.89 9.07
CA ALA A 247 8.98 15.89 8.54
C ALA A 247 7.50 15.47 8.71
N VAL A 248 7.21 14.20 8.49
CA VAL A 248 5.87 13.61 8.59
C VAL A 248 5.34 13.68 10.02
N THR A 249 6.17 13.38 11.01
CA THR A 249 5.75 13.44 12.42
C THR A 249 5.46 14.87 12.85
N TYR A 250 6.27 15.86 12.41
CA TYR A 250 5.96 17.28 12.63
C TYR A 250 4.61 17.68 12.02
N TYR A 251 4.34 17.25 10.80
CA TYR A 251 3.06 17.51 10.14
C TYR A 251 1.87 16.90 10.90
N LYS A 252 1.98 15.62 11.33
CA LYS A 252 0.92 14.96 12.11
C LYS A 252 0.69 15.62 13.47
N LEU A 253 1.75 16.05 14.14
CA LEU A 253 1.64 16.79 15.40
C LEU A 253 1.01 18.16 15.21
N ALA A 254 1.32 18.84 14.10
CA ALA A 254 0.66 20.10 13.74
C ALA A 254 -0.84 19.91 13.46
N ASP A 255 -1.23 18.81 12.80
CA ASP A 255 -2.66 18.49 12.62
C ASP A 255 -3.35 18.28 13.99
N ALA A 256 -2.72 17.54 14.91
CA ALA A 256 -3.23 17.37 16.28
C ALA A 256 -3.48 18.74 16.95
N TYR A 257 -2.49 19.64 16.92
CA TYR A 257 -2.62 20.97 17.54
C TYR A 257 -3.63 21.86 16.81
N SER A 258 -3.73 21.76 15.49
CA SER A 258 -4.76 22.48 14.71
C SER A 258 -6.19 22.08 15.13
N ARG A 259 -6.43 20.80 15.39
CA ARG A 259 -7.74 20.28 15.83
C ARG A 259 -8.17 20.80 17.21
N ILE A 260 -7.22 21.11 18.08
CA ILE A 260 -7.48 21.73 19.40
C ILE A 260 -7.25 23.25 19.40
N GLN A 261 -7.21 23.87 18.22
CA GLN A 261 -7.11 25.31 18.00
C GLN A 261 -5.81 25.96 18.53
N ARG A 262 -4.76 25.18 18.75
CA ARG A 262 -3.41 25.68 19.08
C ARG A 262 -2.68 26.08 17.79
N TYR A 263 -3.19 27.11 17.11
CA TYR A 263 -2.77 27.47 15.77
C TYR A 263 -1.32 27.95 15.68
N GLU A 264 -0.82 28.67 16.70
CA GLU A 264 0.58 29.13 16.76
C GLU A 264 1.55 27.97 16.86
N ASP A 265 1.21 26.95 17.64
CA ASP A 265 2.02 25.75 17.78
C ASP A 265 1.98 24.92 16.49
N ALA A 266 0.80 24.79 15.89
CA ALA A 266 0.61 24.10 14.62
C ALA A 266 1.44 24.75 13.51
N GLU A 267 1.42 26.08 13.40
CA GLU A 267 2.21 26.83 12.41
C GLU A 267 3.71 26.57 12.57
N ARG A 268 4.25 26.67 13.78
CA ARG A 268 5.70 26.43 14.04
C ARG A 268 6.11 25.01 13.62
N LEU A 269 5.27 24.02 13.90
CA LEU A 269 5.54 22.64 13.52
C LEU A 269 5.44 22.42 12.01
N LEU A 270 4.49 23.08 11.34
CA LEU A 270 4.37 23.04 9.87
C LEU A 270 5.56 23.69 9.18
N GLN A 271 6.04 24.84 9.69
CA GLN A 271 7.27 25.45 9.20
C GLN A 271 8.46 24.52 9.36
N ARG A 272 8.57 23.79 10.48
CA ARG A 272 9.61 22.79 10.68
C ARG A 272 9.47 21.60 9.73
N SER A 273 8.26 21.09 9.53
CA SER A 273 7.97 20.03 8.56
C SER A 273 8.40 20.43 7.14
N ILE A 274 8.01 21.63 6.70
CA ILE A 274 8.36 22.19 5.38
C ILE A 274 9.87 22.39 5.23
N TRP A 275 10.55 22.82 6.30
CA TRP A 275 12.00 23.00 6.28
C TRP A 275 12.72 21.64 6.09
N LEU A 276 12.21 20.58 6.68
CA LEU A 276 12.76 19.22 6.55
C LEU A 276 12.42 18.58 5.19
N ASP A 277 11.21 18.82 4.70
CA ASP A 277 10.74 18.33 3.39
C ASP A 277 9.83 19.38 2.73
N ALA A 278 10.39 20.14 1.80
CA ALA A 278 9.68 21.16 1.05
C ALA A 278 8.90 20.61 -0.17
N THR A 279 8.93 19.29 -0.40
CA THR A 279 8.32 18.65 -1.58
C THR A 279 6.94 18.03 -1.30
N SER A 280 6.55 17.94 -0.03
CA SER A 280 5.26 17.42 0.40
C SER A 280 4.18 18.51 0.36
N THR A 281 3.04 18.26 -0.28
CA THR A 281 1.91 19.19 -0.40
C THR A 281 1.12 19.36 0.90
N GLY A 282 0.97 18.27 1.67
CA GLY A 282 0.15 18.24 2.89
C GLY A 282 0.46 19.34 3.90
N PRO A 283 1.74 19.57 4.27
CA PRO A 283 2.11 20.63 5.20
C PRO A 283 1.71 22.03 4.72
N TYR A 284 1.80 22.33 3.42
CA TYR A 284 1.40 23.62 2.88
C TYR A 284 -0.12 23.82 2.88
N ILE A 285 -0.88 22.75 2.61
CA ILE A 285 -2.36 22.78 2.68
C ILE A 285 -2.81 23.06 4.12
N LEU A 286 -2.25 22.34 5.09
CA LEU A 286 -2.59 22.51 6.49
C LEU A 286 -2.13 23.88 7.01
N LEU A 287 -0.96 24.37 6.55
CA LEU A 287 -0.47 25.71 6.88
C LEU A 287 -1.45 26.79 6.37
N GLY A 288 -1.93 26.64 5.13
CA GLY A 288 -2.95 27.55 4.59
C GLY A 288 -4.20 27.57 5.46
N LYS A 289 -4.71 26.40 5.85
CA LYS A 289 -5.87 26.29 6.75
C LYS A 289 -5.62 26.90 8.14
N VAL A 290 -4.45 26.69 8.71
CA VAL A 290 -4.07 27.24 10.03
C VAL A 290 -3.97 28.76 9.96
N LEU A 291 -3.33 29.32 8.92
CA LEU A 291 -3.19 30.76 8.72
C LEU A 291 -4.55 31.45 8.51
N GLU A 292 -5.47 30.82 7.78
CA GLU A 292 -6.87 31.28 7.67
C GLU A 292 -7.54 31.39 9.06
N LYS A 293 -7.41 30.37 9.89
CA LYS A 293 -7.97 30.38 11.25
C LYS A 293 -7.35 31.43 12.18
N LYS A 294 -6.12 31.86 11.86
CA LYS A 294 -5.43 32.97 12.55
C LYS A 294 -5.80 34.36 11.97
N GLY A 295 -6.55 34.41 10.86
CA GLY A 295 -6.85 35.67 10.14
C GLY A 295 -5.68 36.17 9.27
N GLU A 296 -4.67 35.38 9.04
CA GLU A 296 -3.50 35.70 8.23
C GLU A 296 -3.71 35.30 6.75
N THR A 297 -4.85 35.69 6.18
CA THR A 297 -5.37 35.21 4.89
C THR A 297 -4.39 35.40 3.73
N ALA A 298 -3.65 36.53 3.71
CA ALA A 298 -2.66 36.78 2.65
C ALA A 298 -1.50 35.73 2.67
N LEU A 299 -1.10 35.27 3.84
CA LEU A 299 -0.09 34.20 3.99
C LEU A 299 -0.70 32.84 3.65
N ALA A 300 -1.96 32.60 4.01
CA ALA A 300 -2.68 31.39 3.62
C ALA A 300 -2.74 31.23 2.10
N VAL A 301 -3.06 32.29 1.36
CA VAL A 301 -3.03 32.27 -0.12
C VAL A 301 -1.66 31.82 -0.65
N ARG A 302 -0.56 32.33 -0.11
CA ARG A 302 0.80 31.94 -0.55
C ARG A 302 1.08 30.45 -0.28
N ALA A 303 0.70 29.96 0.90
CA ALA A 303 0.89 28.56 1.24
C ALA A 303 0.09 27.63 0.31
N LEU A 304 -1.18 27.96 0.04
CA LEU A 304 -2.05 27.20 -0.85
C LEU A 304 -1.60 27.26 -2.32
N GLN A 305 -1.15 28.42 -2.79
CA GLN A 305 -0.54 28.55 -4.12
C GLN A 305 0.72 27.67 -4.24
N ARG A 306 1.53 27.58 -3.17
CA ARG A 306 2.68 26.68 -3.15
C ARG A 306 2.26 25.21 -3.23
N ALA A 307 1.23 24.80 -2.49
CA ALA A 307 0.65 23.44 -2.60
C ALA A 307 0.19 23.14 -4.04
N LEU A 308 -0.54 24.07 -4.66
CA LEU A 308 -1.02 23.93 -6.05
C LEU A 308 0.09 23.95 -7.10
N SER A 309 1.22 24.61 -6.83
CA SER A 309 2.38 24.53 -7.73
C SER A 309 3.00 23.13 -7.79
N MET A 310 2.77 22.30 -6.77
CA MET A 310 3.25 20.91 -6.68
C MET A 310 2.17 19.90 -7.10
N ASP A 311 0.92 20.18 -6.77
CA ASP A 311 -0.24 19.37 -7.18
C ASP A 311 -1.37 20.27 -7.71
N PRO A 312 -1.34 20.62 -9.01
CA PRO A 312 -2.36 21.46 -9.63
C PRO A 312 -3.75 20.83 -9.73
N SER A 313 -3.87 19.55 -9.40
CA SER A 313 -5.15 18.83 -9.48
C SER A 313 -5.79 18.58 -8.10
N ASN A 314 -5.29 19.19 -7.05
CA ASN A 314 -5.78 18.99 -5.69
C ASN A 314 -7.06 19.81 -5.40
N PRO A 315 -8.25 19.19 -5.31
CA PRO A 315 -9.50 19.92 -5.13
C PRO A 315 -9.58 20.64 -3.77
N ILE A 316 -8.97 20.07 -2.73
CA ILE A 316 -8.97 20.67 -1.38
C ILE A 316 -8.18 21.98 -1.39
N SER A 317 -7.03 22.01 -2.05
CA SER A 317 -6.20 23.21 -2.18
C SER A 317 -6.92 24.32 -2.93
N HIS A 318 -7.59 23.99 -4.05
CA HIS A 318 -8.40 24.96 -4.81
C HIS A 318 -9.57 25.48 -3.98
N HIS A 319 -10.26 24.60 -3.25
CA HIS A 319 -11.37 24.99 -2.38
C HIS A 319 -10.91 25.99 -1.29
N LEU A 320 -9.84 25.65 -0.57
CA LEU A 320 -9.30 26.53 0.48
C LEU A 320 -8.78 27.85 -0.10
N LEU A 321 -8.12 27.83 -1.26
CA LEU A 321 -7.65 29.04 -1.93
C LEU A 321 -8.82 29.93 -2.36
N GLY A 322 -9.90 29.34 -2.87
CA GLY A 322 -11.12 30.06 -3.21
C GLY A 322 -11.77 30.73 -1.99
N GLN A 323 -11.79 30.04 -0.84
CA GLN A 323 -12.26 30.65 0.42
C GLN A 323 -11.37 31.84 0.83
N ALA A 324 -10.05 31.64 0.81
CA ALA A 324 -9.09 32.69 1.15
C ALA A 324 -9.21 33.92 0.23
N TYR A 325 -9.44 33.73 -1.07
CA TYR A 325 -9.69 34.84 -1.98
C TYR A 325 -11.00 35.58 -1.68
N ARG A 326 -12.06 34.86 -1.29
CA ARG A 326 -13.32 35.49 -0.87
C ARG A 326 -13.11 36.37 0.36
N ASP A 327 -12.39 35.88 1.36
CA ASP A 327 -12.10 36.64 2.58
C ASP A 327 -11.24 37.88 2.34
N LEU A 328 -10.48 37.90 1.22
CA LEU A 328 -9.75 39.07 0.73
C LEU A 328 -10.57 39.99 -0.19
N GLY A 329 -11.85 39.69 -0.44
CA GLY A 329 -12.72 40.47 -1.37
C GLY A 329 -12.37 40.25 -2.85
N ARG A 330 -11.63 39.20 -3.20
CA ARG A 330 -11.22 38.85 -4.56
C ARG A 330 -12.23 37.90 -5.19
N GLU A 331 -13.44 38.34 -5.43
CA GLU A 331 -14.58 37.52 -5.82
C GLU A 331 -14.36 36.71 -7.13
N ASP A 332 -13.76 37.35 -8.16
CA ASP A 332 -13.50 36.68 -9.44
C ASP A 332 -12.49 35.54 -9.31
N ASP A 333 -11.47 35.75 -8.51
CA ASP A 333 -10.46 34.71 -8.21
C ASP A 333 -11.08 33.58 -7.39
N ALA A 334 -11.88 33.92 -6.39
CA ALA A 334 -12.59 32.97 -5.57
C ALA A 334 -13.52 32.07 -6.41
N ALA A 335 -14.32 32.70 -7.30
CA ALA A 335 -15.23 31.92 -8.16
C ALA A 335 -14.49 30.95 -9.09
N ARG A 336 -13.34 31.35 -9.64
CA ARG A 336 -12.52 30.48 -10.49
C ARG A 336 -12.00 29.26 -9.72
N GLU A 337 -11.42 29.49 -8.54
CA GLU A 337 -10.83 28.42 -7.73
C GLU A 337 -11.89 27.45 -7.21
N LEU A 338 -13.03 27.95 -6.73
CA LEU A 338 -14.13 27.11 -6.25
C LEU A 338 -14.74 26.25 -7.37
N LYS A 339 -14.92 26.83 -8.57
CA LYS A 339 -15.40 26.07 -9.74
C LYS A 339 -14.43 24.97 -10.13
N LEU A 340 -13.11 25.25 -10.09
CA LEU A 340 -12.10 24.24 -10.40
C LEU A 340 -12.08 23.13 -9.36
N ALA A 341 -12.22 23.45 -8.07
CA ALA A 341 -12.35 22.48 -6.99
C ALA A 341 -13.52 21.51 -7.23
N GLU A 342 -14.71 22.04 -7.58
CA GLU A 342 -15.90 21.24 -7.88
C GLU A 342 -15.68 20.31 -9.08
N GLN A 343 -15.10 20.82 -10.17
CA GLN A 343 -14.80 20.02 -11.35
C GLN A 343 -13.83 18.89 -11.07
N LEU A 344 -12.79 19.14 -10.27
CA LEU A 344 -11.79 18.15 -9.89
C LEU A 344 -12.40 17.09 -8.95
N GLN A 345 -13.24 17.50 -8.00
CA GLN A 345 -13.94 16.58 -7.10
C GLN A 345 -14.87 15.65 -7.89
N THR A 346 -15.69 16.19 -8.80
CA THR A 346 -16.58 15.38 -9.64
C THR A 346 -15.83 14.35 -10.50
N LYS A 347 -14.65 14.72 -11.01
CA LYS A 347 -13.79 13.77 -11.75
C LYS A 347 -13.24 12.66 -10.86
N GLN A 348 -12.85 12.99 -9.63
CA GLN A 348 -12.37 12.00 -8.67
C GLN A 348 -13.49 11.02 -8.28
N ASP A 349 -14.69 11.54 -8.00
CA ASP A 349 -15.86 10.72 -7.64
C ASP A 349 -16.28 9.79 -8.80
N ALA A 350 -16.23 10.28 -10.05
CA ALA A 350 -16.52 9.49 -11.25
C ALA A 350 -15.46 8.43 -11.59
N SER A 351 -14.25 8.55 -11.02
CA SER A 351 -13.15 7.59 -11.21
C SER A 351 -13.04 6.55 -10.11
N GLN A 352 -13.86 6.64 -9.06
CA GLN A 352 -14.00 5.62 -8.03
C GLN A 352 -15.07 4.61 -8.45
N PRO A 353 -14.74 3.32 -8.57
CA PRO A 353 -15.66 2.27 -8.99
C PRO A 353 -16.75 1.99 -7.97
#